data_93657c3cd42d5c93b0e6f8e77536b1db
#
_entry.id   93657c3cd42d5c93b0e6f8e77536b1db
#
_cell.length_a   1.000
_cell.length_b   1.000
_cell.length_c   1.000
_cell.angle_alpha   90.00
_cell.angle_beta   90.00
_cell.angle_gamma   90.00
#
_symmetry.space_group_name_H-M   'P 1'
#
loop_
_entity.id
_entity.type
_entity.pdbx_description
1 polymer ?
#
loop_
_entity_poly.entity_id
_entity_poly.type
_entity_poly.pdbx_seq_one_letter_code
_entity_poly.pdbx_strand_id
1 'polypeptide(L)'
;GVRYKERDDLVVIEIAEGATTAIVTTKNAFCAAPVKLLREHFAKTSPRYLVTNTGNANAGTGNDGMRRANEVCTALAAKAEVEIAEVLPFSTGVIGEPLNSEAIVNGLDKALAELTPDSWLAAANGIRTTDTLPKIASQKVEIAISQANSDSRNEKSTTYHITGMSKGSG
;
A
#
# COMPACT_ATOMS: atom_id res chain seq x y z
N GLY A 1 17.06 2.54 -5.01
CA GLY A 1 15.77 3.17 -4.79
C GLY A 1 15.34 4.01 -5.98
N VAL A 2 14.10 4.45 -5.97
CA VAL A 2 13.54 5.32 -7.02
C VAL A 2 14.11 6.73 -6.94
N ARG A 3 14.23 7.26 -5.73
CA ARG A 3 14.79 8.60 -5.44
C ARG A 3 16.01 8.54 -4.51
N TYR A 4 16.01 7.63 -3.55
CA TYR A 4 17.07 7.51 -2.56
C TYR A 4 18.05 6.39 -2.94
N LYS A 5 19.37 6.65 -2.80
CA LYS A 5 20.41 5.68 -3.17
C LYS A 5 20.69 4.65 -2.08
N GLU A 6 20.43 5.01 -0.81
CA GLU A 6 20.89 4.23 0.35
C GLU A 6 19.75 3.59 1.15
N ARG A 7 18.51 3.70 0.66
CA ARG A 7 17.35 3.07 1.31
C ARG A 7 16.27 2.70 0.30
N ASP A 8 15.44 1.77 0.69
CA ASP A 8 14.24 1.42 -0.08
C ASP A 8 13.22 2.57 -0.02
N ASP A 9 12.62 2.86 -1.15
CA ASP A 9 11.65 3.94 -1.37
C ASP A 9 10.52 3.54 -2.34
N LEU A 10 10.44 2.24 -2.62
CA LEU A 10 9.35 1.60 -3.32
C LEU A 10 8.88 0.41 -2.48
N VAL A 11 7.60 0.39 -2.14
CA VAL A 11 6.96 -0.68 -1.38
C VAL A 11 5.78 -1.21 -2.16
N VAL A 12 5.73 -2.53 -2.31
CA VAL A 12 4.58 -3.25 -2.85
C VAL A 12 4.01 -4.14 -1.75
N ILE A 13 2.69 -4.09 -1.56
CA ILE A 13 1.97 -4.98 -0.65
C ILE A 13 0.98 -5.77 -1.48
N GLU A 14 1.06 -7.09 -1.40
CA GLU A 14 0.06 -7.98 -1.95
C GLU A 14 -1.03 -8.24 -0.91
N ILE A 15 -2.28 -8.19 -1.35
CA ILE A 15 -3.46 -8.50 -0.55
C ILE A 15 -3.96 -9.87 -0.99
N ALA A 16 -4.15 -10.77 -0.03
CA ALA A 16 -4.64 -12.11 -0.31
C ALA A 16 -5.99 -12.07 -1.04
N GLU A 17 -6.20 -13.00 -1.94
CA GLU A 17 -7.48 -13.15 -2.64
C GLU A 17 -8.61 -13.39 -1.64
N GLY A 18 -9.76 -12.74 -1.87
CA GLY A 18 -10.91 -12.82 -0.97
C GLY A 18 -10.79 -11.97 0.30
N ALA A 19 -9.69 -11.25 0.52
CA ALA A 19 -9.56 -10.33 1.64
C ALA A 19 -10.53 -9.14 1.50
N THR A 20 -11.05 -8.68 2.63
CA THR A 20 -11.89 -7.47 2.68
C THR A 20 -11.02 -6.25 2.93
N THR A 21 -11.20 -5.22 2.12
CA THR A 21 -10.47 -3.96 2.23
C THR A 21 -11.42 -2.80 2.50
N ALA A 22 -11.01 -1.88 3.37
CA ALA A 22 -11.68 -0.61 3.59
C ALA A 22 -10.67 0.53 3.44
N ILE A 23 -11.11 1.68 2.96
CA ILE A 23 -10.27 2.87 2.77
C ILE A 23 -10.87 4.09 3.44
N VAL A 24 -9.99 4.98 3.88
CA VAL A 24 -10.34 6.36 4.25
C VAL A 24 -9.44 7.31 3.46
N THR A 25 -10.02 8.39 2.96
CA THR A 25 -9.29 9.37 2.15
C THR A 25 -9.63 10.79 2.58
N THR A 26 -8.73 11.74 2.29
CA THR A 26 -8.99 13.16 2.54
C THR A 26 -10.20 13.67 1.77
N LYS A 27 -10.94 14.61 2.35
CA LYS A 27 -12.01 15.38 1.68
C LYS A 27 -11.49 16.70 1.06
N ASN A 28 -10.18 16.96 1.14
CA ASN A 28 -9.58 18.18 0.59
C ASN A 28 -9.83 18.24 -0.93
N ALA A 29 -10.28 19.41 -1.40
CA ALA A 29 -10.48 19.67 -2.83
C ALA A 29 -9.14 19.65 -3.61
N PHE A 30 -8.04 20.08 -3.00
CA PHE A 30 -6.68 19.97 -3.54
C PHE A 30 -6.09 18.59 -3.21
N CYS A 31 -6.67 17.57 -3.86
CA CYS A 31 -6.35 16.17 -3.62
C CYS A 31 -5.26 15.71 -4.60
N ALA A 32 -4.27 14.98 -4.11
CA ALA A 32 -3.17 14.43 -4.89
C ALA A 32 -3.66 13.39 -5.91
N ALA A 33 -2.93 13.26 -7.03
CA ALA A 33 -3.25 12.32 -8.10
C ALA A 33 -3.43 10.86 -7.61
N PRO A 34 -2.54 10.29 -6.79
CA PRO A 34 -2.73 8.92 -6.30
C PRO A 34 -4.02 8.74 -5.50
N VAL A 35 -4.45 9.75 -4.72
CA VAL A 35 -5.71 9.65 -3.96
C VAL A 35 -6.94 9.63 -4.88
N LYS A 36 -6.92 10.41 -5.97
CA LYS A 36 -8.01 10.41 -6.96
C LYS A 36 -8.08 9.05 -7.66
N LEU A 37 -6.94 8.56 -8.16
CA LEU A 37 -6.86 7.29 -8.87
C LEU A 37 -7.23 6.11 -7.96
N LEU A 38 -6.77 6.12 -6.70
CA LEU A 38 -7.15 5.13 -5.70
C LEU A 38 -8.66 5.03 -5.52
N ARG A 39 -9.37 6.17 -5.43
CA ARG A 39 -10.83 6.19 -5.32
C ARG A 39 -11.51 5.62 -6.56
N GLU A 40 -10.99 5.97 -7.76
CA GLU A 40 -11.52 5.47 -9.03
C GLU A 40 -11.34 3.95 -9.16
N HIS A 41 -10.20 3.41 -8.75
CA HIS A 41 -9.91 1.98 -8.76
C HIS A 41 -10.74 1.24 -7.72
N PHE A 42 -10.74 1.70 -6.48
CA PHE A 42 -11.46 1.06 -5.39
C PHE A 42 -12.99 1.01 -5.59
N ALA A 43 -13.55 1.96 -6.35
CA ALA A 43 -14.96 1.94 -6.71
C ALA A 43 -15.33 0.85 -7.74
N LYS A 44 -14.33 0.26 -8.43
CA LYS A 44 -14.55 -0.74 -9.49
C LYS A 44 -14.40 -2.18 -8.99
N THR A 45 -13.42 -2.42 -8.11
CA THR A 45 -13.09 -3.78 -7.65
C THR A 45 -12.35 -3.77 -6.33
N SER A 46 -12.25 -4.95 -5.70
CA SER A 46 -11.41 -5.15 -4.52
C SER A 46 -9.93 -5.13 -4.91
N PRO A 47 -9.07 -4.42 -4.17
CA PRO A 47 -7.66 -4.34 -4.52
C PRO A 47 -6.93 -5.65 -4.21
N ARG A 48 -5.90 -5.92 -5.02
CA ARG A 48 -4.93 -7.01 -4.83
C ARG A 48 -3.54 -6.49 -4.52
N TYR A 49 -3.20 -5.28 -4.95
CA TYR A 49 -1.89 -4.69 -4.73
C TYR A 49 -1.98 -3.24 -4.28
N LEU A 50 -1.09 -2.89 -3.34
CA LEU A 50 -0.82 -1.50 -2.97
C LEU A 50 0.60 -1.17 -3.41
N VAL A 51 0.80 -0.07 -4.13
CA VAL A 51 2.13 0.40 -4.52
C VAL A 51 2.40 1.78 -3.93
N THR A 52 3.48 1.91 -3.17
CA THR A 52 3.86 3.16 -2.50
C THR A 52 5.23 3.60 -2.96
N ASN A 53 5.35 4.79 -3.52
CA ASN A 53 6.64 5.45 -3.70
C ASN A 53 6.88 6.51 -2.63
N THR A 54 8.15 6.66 -2.24
CA THR A 54 8.60 7.62 -1.24
C THR A 54 9.55 8.65 -1.84
N GLY A 55 9.46 9.90 -1.39
CA GLY A 55 10.28 11.02 -1.84
C GLY A 55 9.58 11.97 -2.81
N ASN A 56 8.46 11.59 -3.39
CA ASN A 56 7.61 12.44 -4.24
C ASN A 56 6.14 12.15 -3.92
N ALA A 57 5.35 13.16 -3.60
CA ALA A 57 3.95 13.04 -3.21
C ALA A 57 2.99 12.94 -4.40
N ASN A 58 3.46 13.20 -5.61
CA ASN A 58 2.64 13.31 -6.82
C ASN A 58 1.39 14.18 -6.59
N ALA A 59 1.59 15.30 -5.90
CA ALA A 59 0.58 16.27 -5.52
C ALA A 59 0.87 17.62 -6.19
N GLY A 60 -0.17 18.36 -6.60
CA GLY A 60 -0.01 19.59 -7.35
C GLY A 60 0.49 19.41 -8.80
N THR A 61 0.40 18.21 -9.34
CA THR A 61 0.97 17.80 -10.63
C THR A 61 -0.09 17.69 -11.76
N GLY A 62 -1.34 17.99 -11.46
CA GLY A 62 -2.43 18.02 -12.46
C GLY A 62 -2.61 16.71 -13.22
N ASN A 63 -2.90 16.85 -14.53
CA ASN A 63 -3.13 15.69 -15.41
C ASN A 63 -1.87 14.85 -15.63
N ASP A 64 -0.67 15.43 -15.60
CA ASP A 64 0.58 14.69 -15.73
C ASP A 64 0.76 13.73 -14.54
N GLY A 65 0.46 14.19 -13.33
CA GLY A 65 0.49 13.32 -12.14
C GLY A 65 -0.48 12.16 -12.21
N MET A 66 -1.70 12.39 -12.73
CA MET A 66 -2.67 11.31 -12.95
C MET A 66 -2.17 10.29 -13.97
N ARG A 67 -1.62 10.76 -15.11
CA ARG A 67 -1.04 9.90 -16.15
C ARG A 67 0.09 9.02 -15.56
N ARG A 68 1.03 9.63 -14.82
CA ARG A 68 2.16 8.91 -14.22
C ARG A 68 1.73 7.92 -13.13
N ALA A 69 0.75 8.26 -12.31
CA ALA A 69 0.18 7.31 -11.34
C ALA A 69 -0.46 6.11 -12.05
N ASN A 70 -1.21 6.36 -13.13
CA ASN A 70 -1.82 5.30 -13.92
C ASN A 70 -0.78 4.42 -14.64
N GLU A 71 0.33 4.99 -15.15
CA GLU A 71 1.45 4.23 -15.72
C GLU A 71 2.03 3.23 -14.72
N VAL A 72 2.22 3.63 -13.46
CA VAL A 72 2.72 2.75 -12.39
C VAL A 72 1.73 1.63 -12.11
N CYS A 73 0.42 1.95 -11.97
CA CYS A 73 -0.61 0.93 -11.75
C CYS A 73 -0.71 -0.05 -12.92
N THR A 74 -0.65 0.46 -14.16
CA THR A 74 -0.68 -0.37 -15.38
C THR A 74 0.50 -1.34 -15.42
N ALA A 75 1.70 -0.84 -15.13
CA ALA A 75 2.91 -1.66 -15.15
C ALA A 75 2.88 -2.75 -14.06
N LEU A 76 2.44 -2.41 -12.85
CA LEU A 76 2.32 -3.40 -11.77
C LEU A 76 1.24 -4.43 -12.08
N ALA A 77 0.08 -4.00 -12.57
CA ALA A 77 -1.02 -4.89 -12.94
C ALA A 77 -0.59 -5.91 -14.01
N ALA A 78 0.14 -5.46 -15.04
CA ALA A 78 0.66 -6.33 -16.09
C ALA A 78 1.67 -7.36 -15.56
N LYS A 79 2.54 -6.95 -14.60
CA LYS A 79 3.54 -7.86 -14.00
C LYS A 79 2.93 -8.85 -13.01
N ALA A 80 1.86 -8.46 -12.33
CA ALA A 80 1.17 -9.27 -11.34
C ALA A 80 -0.03 -10.06 -11.91
N GLU A 81 -0.30 -9.92 -13.22
CA GLU A 81 -1.39 -10.58 -13.94
C GLU A 81 -2.78 -10.30 -13.33
N VAL A 82 -3.02 -9.03 -12.95
CA VAL A 82 -4.29 -8.55 -12.38
C VAL A 82 -4.84 -7.38 -13.19
N GLU A 83 -6.09 -6.99 -12.93
CA GLU A 83 -6.70 -5.82 -13.54
C GLU A 83 -6.07 -4.53 -12.97
N ILE A 84 -5.98 -3.47 -13.79
CA ILE A 84 -5.40 -2.18 -13.37
C ILE A 84 -6.12 -1.63 -12.12
N ALA A 85 -7.43 -1.78 -12.05
CA ALA A 85 -8.22 -1.32 -10.92
C ALA A 85 -7.95 -2.07 -9.60
N GLU A 86 -7.31 -3.23 -9.66
CA GLU A 86 -6.89 -3.99 -8.47
C GLU A 86 -5.59 -3.45 -7.84
N VAL A 87 -4.97 -2.43 -8.47
CA VAL A 87 -3.76 -1.78 -7.96
C VAL A 87 -4.09 -0.40 -7.41
N LEU A 88 -3.80 -0.17 -6.13
CA LEU A 88 -3.99 1.14 -5.48
C LEU A 88 -2.65 1.87 -5.31
N PRO A 89 -2.51 3.09 -5.86
CA PRO A 89 -1.29 3.87 -5.75
C PRO A 89 -1.26 4.74 -4.48
N PHE A 90 -0.07 4.84 -3.89
CA PHE A 90 0.24 5.75 -2.80
C PHE A 90 1.55 6.48 -3.10
N SER A 91 1.62 7.76 -2.79
CA SER A 91 2.83 8.57 -2.97
C SER A 91 3.04 9.48 -1.78
N THR A 92 4.28 9.64 -1.36
CA THR A 92 4.62 10.51 -0.24
C THR A 92 5.96 11.20 -0.44
N GLY A 93 6.07 12.48 -0.09
CA GLY A 93 7.29 13.29 -0.19
C GLY A 93 7.04 14.68 -0.73
N VAL A 94 7.89 15.14 -1.66
CA VAL A 94 7.86 16.50 -2.21
C VAL A 94 6.60 16.72 -3.05
N ILE A 95 6.01 17.90 -2.92
CA ILE A 95 4.83 18.40 -3.63
C ILE A 95 5.28 19.25 -4.82
N GLY A 96 4.55 19.19 -5.95
CA GLY A 96 4.78 20.06 -7.11
C GLY A 96 5.88 19.59 -8.06
N GLU A 97 6.53 18.47 -7.80
CA GLU A 97 7.50 17.84 -8.71
C GLU A 97 6.85 16.72 -9.54
N PRO A 98 7.18 16.56 -10.82
CA PRO A 98 6.75 15.42 -11.61
C PRO A 98 7.21 14.10 -10.99
N LEU A 99 6.31 13.11 -10.95
CA LEU A 99 6.65 11.77 -10.48
C LEU A 99 7.57 11.06 -11.49
N ASN A 100 8.66 10.47 -11.04
CA ASN A 100 9.49 9.62 -11.89
C ASN A 100 8.88 8.22 -12.01
N SER A 101 7.83 8.08 -12.83
CA SER A 101 7.11 6.82 -13.05
C SER A 101 8.00 5.75 -13.66
N GLU A 102 8.93 6.12 -14.54
CA GLU A 102 9.89 5.19 -15.16
C GLU A 102 10.78 4.49 -14.12
N ALA A 103 11.35 5.24 -13.18
CA ALA A 103 12.18 4.67 -12.12
C ALA A 103 11.36 3.73 -11.20
N ILE A 104 10.09 4.06 -10.93
CA ILE A 104 9.18 3.20 -10.17
C ILE A 104 8.94 1.90 -10.94
N VAL A 105 8.56 1.99 -12.22
CA VAL A 105 8.29 0.83 -13.08
C VAL A 105 9.50 -0.10 -13.16
N ASN A 106 10.69 0.46 -13.32
CA ASN A 106 11.94 -0.31 -13.35
C ASN A 106 12.26 -1.01 -12.01
N GLY A 107 11.73 -0.52 -10.90
CA GLY A 107 11.89 -1.13 -9.58
C GLY A 107 10.88 -2.23 -9.24
N LEU A 108 9.79 -2.36 -10.01
CA LEU A 108 8.69 -3.27 -9.67
C LEU A 108 9.10 -4.75 -9.68
N ASP A 109 9.94 -5.18 -10.62
CA ASP A 109 10.37 -6.59 -10.70
C ASP A 109 11.10 -7.02 -9.43
N LYS A 110 12.00 -6.16 -8.94
CA LYS A 110 12.69 -6.39 -7.68
C LYS A 110 11.71 -6.41 -6.50
N ALA A 111 10.80 -5.45 -6.42
CA ALA A 111 9.84 -5.36 -5.33
C ALA A 111 8.90 -6.58 -5.30
N LEU A 112 8.47 -7.09 -6.45
CA LEU A 112 7.65 -8.30 -6.55
C LEU A 112 8.45 -9.56 -6.16
N ALA A 113 9.70 -9.67 -6.58
CA ALA A 113 10.56 -10.81 -6.23
C ALA A 113 10.90 -10.88 -4.73
N GLU A 114 10.84 -9.76 -4.02
CA GLU A 114 11.12 -9.64 -2.59
C GLU A 114 9.85 -9.74 -1.70
N LEU A 115 8.67 -10.00 -2.27
CA LEU A 115 7.43 -10.17 -1.52
C LEU A 115 7.54 -11.35 -0.54
N THR A 116 7.30 -11.08 0.74
CA THR A 116 7.27 -12.08 1.81
C THR A 116 6.36 -11.61 2.95
N PRO A 117 5.67 -12.53 3.62
CA PRO A 117 4.80 -12.20 4.76
C PRO A 117 5.52 -11.48 5.92
N ASP A 118 6.84 -11.62 6.02
CA ASP A 118 7.64 -11.11 7.14
C ASP A 118 8.28 -9.73 6.87
N SER A 119 8.09 -9.14 5.68
CA SER A 119 8.73 -7.88 5.29
C SER A 119 8.07 -6.61 5.84
N TRP A 120 7.25 -6.67 6.87
CA TRP A 120 6.54 -5.52 7.45
C TRP A 120 7.47 -4.41 7.92
N LEU A 121 8.60 -4.74 8.54
CA LEU A 121 9.58 -3.74 9.00
C LEU A 121 10.27 -3.05 7.81
N ALA A 122 10.60 -3.79 6.75
CA ALA A 122 11.15 -3.23 5.52
C ALA A 122 10.13 -2.29 4.85
N ALA A 123 8.86 -2.68 4.77
CA ALA A 123 7.79 -1.84 4.25
C ALA A 123 7.61 -0.56 5.09
N ALA A 124 7.60 -0.66 6.43
CA ALA A 124 7.51 0.50 7.31
C ALA A 124 8.70 1.46 7.15
N ASN A 125 9.91 0.94 6.88
CA ASN A 125 11.07 1.76 6.53
C ASN A 125 10.92 2.38 5.15
N GLY A 126 10.45 1.65 4.16
CA GLY A 126 10.31 2.10 2.77
C GLY A 126 9.31 3.24 2.60
N ILE A 127 8.26 3.31 3.42
CA ILE A 127 7.26 4.39 3.34
C ILE A 127 7.69 5.70 4.05
N ARG A 128 8.79 5.71 4.81
CA ARG A 128 9.23 6.91 5.57
C ARG A 128 9.73 8.02 4.65
N THR A 129 9.50 9.26 5.08
CA THR A 129 10.13 10.47 4.49
C THR A 129 11.05 11.14 5.50
N THR A 130 10.50 11.92 6.39
CA THR A 130 11.19 12.70 7.44
C THR A 130 11.14 12.04 8.81
N ASP A 131 10.42 10.94 8.94
CA ASP A 131 10.40 10.13 10.16
C ASP A 131 11.81 9.61 10.49
N THR A 132 12.21 9.72 11.75
CA THR A 132 13.51 9.23 12.22
C THR A 132 13.51 7.72 12.43
N LEU A 133 12.36 7.16 12.82
CA LEU A 133 12.17 5.72 13.06
C LEU A 133 10.94 5.19 12.30
N PRO A 134 10.93 3.92 11.90
CA PRO A 134 9.72 3.27 11.38
C PRO A 134 8.66 3.16 12.50
N LYS A 135 7.41 3.42 12.14
CA LYS A 135 6.27 3.28 13.05
C LYS A 135 5.50 2.04 12.65
N ILE A 136 5.69 0.98 13.41
CA ILE A 136 5.05 -0.32 13.20
C ILE A 136 4.71 -0.95 14.56
N ALA A 137 3.57 -1.61 14.64
CA ALA A 137 3.17 -2.41 15.77
C ALA A 137 2.42 -3.66 15.29
N SER A 138 2.61 -4.76 15.99
CA SER A 138 1.86 -6.00 15.74
C SER A 138 1.40 -6.60 17.06
N GLN A 139 0.16 -7.08 17.09
CA GLN A 139 -0.47 -7.70 18.25
C GLN A 139 -1.11 -9.02 17.85
N LYS A 140 -0.82 -10.06 18.62
CA LYS A 140 -1.53 -11.34 18.56
C LYS A 140 -2.78 -11.25 19.42
N VAL A 141 -3.94 -11.63 18.88
CA VAL A 141 -5.22 -11.66 19.56
C VAL A 141 -5.83 -13.05 19.44
N GLU A 142 -6.21 -13.66 20.56
CA GLU A 142 -6.94 -14.91 20.59
C GLU A 142 -8.42 -14.64 20.86
N ILE A 143 -9.28 -15.10 19.97
CA ILE A 143 -10.73 -14.95 20.10
C ILE A 143 -11.35 -16.32 20.29
N ALA A 144 -12.01 -16.52 21.43
CA ALA A 144 -12.82 -17.71 21.66
C ALA A 144 -14.10 -17.64 20.80
N ILE A 145 -14.33 -18.65 19.97
CA ILE A 145 -15.56 -18.75 19.15
C ILE A 145 -16.49 -19.71 19.85
N SER A 146 -17.53 -19.17 20.49
CA SER A 146 -18.63 -19.97 21.05
C SER A 146 -19.51 -20.43 19.90
N GLN A 147 -19.56 -21.74 19.63
CA GLN A 147 -20.57 -22.30 18.73
C GLN A 147 -21.90 -22.38 19.51
N ALA A 148 -22.91 -21.64 19.04
CA ALA A 148 -24.21 -21.51 19.72
C ALA A 148 -25.04 -22.81 19.78
N ASN A 149 -24.60 -23.95 19.19
CA ASN A 149 -25.40 -25.17 19.05
C ASN A 149 -24.63 -26.49 19.26
N SER A 150 -23.67 -26.57 20.15
CA SER A 150 -23.11 -27.90 20.52
C SER A 150 -22.93 -28.06 22.02
N ASP A 151 -23.50 -29.15 22.56
CA ASP A 151 -23.36 -29.64 23.94
C ASP A 151 -21.92 -30.08 24.30
N SER A 152 -20.94 -29.77 23.45
CA SER A 152 -19.54 -30.13 23.68
C SER A 152 -18.73 -28.89 24.08
N ARG A 153 -18.11 -28.96 25.27
CA ARG A 153 -17.21 -27.97 25.87
C ARG A 153 -15.87 -27.79 25.12
N ASN A 154 -15.86 -27.80 23.79
CA ASN A 154 -14.70 -27.48 23.00
C ASN A 154 -14.80 -26.03 22.50
N GLU A 155 -14.33 -25.09 23.31
CA GLU A 155 -14.06 -23.73 22.86
C GLU A 155 -12.93 -23.79 21.82
N LYS A 156 -13.25 -23.53 20.56
CA LYS A 156 -12.25 -23.29 19.53
C LYS A 156 -11.78 -21.84 19.64
N SER A 157 -10.53 -21.63 19.99
CA SER A 157 -9.90 -20.31 19.86
C SER A 157 -9.30 -20.15 18.47
N THR A 158 -9.48 -18.98 17.88
CA THR A 158 -8.80 -18.59 16.64
C THR A 158 -7.84 -17.46 16.93
N THR A 159 -6.61 -17.61 16.46
CA THR A 159 -5.58 -16.58 16.61
C THR A 159 -5.61 -15.63 15.42
N TYR A 160 -5.63 -14.34 15.71
CA TYR A 160 -5.51 -13.27 14.73
C TYR A 160 -4.24 -12.47 15.00
N HIS A 161 -3.59 -12.03 13.93
CA HIS A 161 -2.49 -11.06 13.98
C HIS A 161 -2.99 -9.74 13.42
N ILE A 162 -2.87 -8.67 14.20
CA ILE A 162 -3.19 -7.31 13.78
C ILE A 162 -1.89 -6.55 13.67
N THR A 163 -1.50 -6.20 12.44
CA THR A 163 -0.28 -5.44 12.18
C THR A 163 -0.66 -4.09 11.59
N GLY A 164 -0.09 -3.02 12.13
CA GLY A 164 -0.28 -1.66 11.63
C GLY A 164 1.05 -0.99 11.39
N MET A 165 1.15 -0.22 10.31
CA MET A 165 2.26 0.68 10.06
C MET A 165 1.76 2.06 9.66
N SER A 166 2.50 3.09 10.01
CA SER A 166 2.19 4.46 9.66
C SER A 166 3.44 5.27 9.38
N LYS A 167 3.24 6.41 8.76
CA LYS A 167 4.29 7.41 8.55
C LYS A 167 3.75 8.81 8.84
N GLY A 168 4.66 9.72 9.12
CA GLY A 168 4.40 11.12 9.35
C GLY A 168 5.16 11.60 10.59
N SER A 169 5.94 12.67 10.41
CA SER A 169 6.49 13.47 11.51
C SER A 169 5.55 14.64 11.69
N GLY A 170 4.77 14.63 12.75
CA GLY A 170 3.94 15.73 13.17
C GLY A 170 4.69 16.63 14.12
#